data_37fcf12596b0d7058129d564559ebb7b
#
_entry.id   37fcf12596b0d7058129d564559ebb7b
#
_cell.length_a   1.000
_cell.length_b   1.000
_cell.length_c   1.000
_cell.angle_alpha   90.00
_cell.angle_beta   90.00
_cell.angle_gamma   90.00
#
_symmetry.space_group_name_H-M   'P 1'
#
loop_
_entity.id
_entity.type
_entity.pdbx_description
1 polymer ?
#
loop_
_entity_poly.entity_id
_entity_poly.type
_entity_poly.pdbx_seq_one_letter_code
_entity_poly.pdbx_strand_id
1 'polypeptide(L)'
;MTGVLPIALSRACRLNEYFMHKDKVYVGIMRLHKDVTDSDLKKAMKSQTGKITQLPPLRSSVKRAERIREVKKFDIIEIAGKDVLFLAEVQAGTYIRRICDEVGKELGGAHMLELRRTRASIFEESTSVNLYQFEKALEEYKNGNEILLKSILIPAESCILKVMPKVNIKESSIKQLLTGKPLMKTDIIEKLPLEDIFAVFHESKFLAIMKKSEEKDILARPEFVLN
;
A
#
# COMPACT_ATOMS: atom_id res chain seq x y z
N MET A 1 -3.95 15.42 8.83
CA MET A 1 -3.96 14.03 8.32
C MET A 1 -2.92 13.24 9.09
N THR A 2 -3.30 12.10 9.64
CA THR A 2 -2.48 11.24 10.52
C THR A 2 -2.51 9.79 10.03
N GLY A 3 -1.99 8.86 10.83
CA GLY A 3 -2.10 7.42 10.62
C GLY A 3 -0.85 6.77 10.04
N VAL A 4 -1.00 5.58 9.51
CA VAL A 4 0.08 4.70 9.05
C VAL A 4 0.91 5.32 7.93
N LEU A 5 2.22 5.38 8.11
CA LEU A 5 3.19 5.74 7.09
C LEU A 5 4.27 4.65 7.03
N PRO A 6 4.23 3.75 6.03
CA PRO A 6 5.32 2.82 5.81
C PRO A 6 6.61 3.55 5.45
N ILE A 7 7.69 3.22 6.14
CA ILE A 7 9.02 3.77 5.89
C ILE A 7 9.96 2.60 5.61
N ALA A 8 10.50 2.55 4.42
CA ALA A 8 11.50 1.55 4.06
C ALA A 8 12.90 2.06 4.39
N LEU A 9 13.74 1.18 4.90
CA LEU A 9 15.10 1.49 5.31
C LEU A 9 16.11 0.82 4.37
N SER A 10 17.22 1.51 4.08
CA SER A 10 18.32 0.96 3.30
C SER A 10 17.85 0.39 1.95
N ARG A 11 18.25 -0.81 1.58
CA ARG A 11 17.91 -1.46 0.31
C ARG A 11 16.42 -1.73 0.12
N ALA A 12 15.67 -1.88 1.22
CA ALA A 12 14.22 -2.06 1.17
C ALA A 12 13.47 -0.85 0.54
N CYS A 13 14.10 0.33 0.43
CA CYS A 13 13.53 1.47 -0.28
C CYS A 13 13.15 1.15 -1.73
N ARG A 14 13.85 0.25 -2.40
CA ARG A 14 13.56 -0.20 -3.76
C ARG A 14 12.31 -1.07 -3.86
N LEU A 15 11.80 -1.58 -2.73
CA LEU A 15 10.58 -2.39 -2.67
C LEU A 15 9.31 -1.52 -2.53
N ASN A 16 9.44 -0.22 -2.30
CA ASN A 16 8.31 0.67 -2.04
C ASN A 16 7.25 0.64 -3.14
N GLU A 17 7.65 0.54 -4.41
CA GLU A 17 6.72 0.57 -5.53
C GLU A 17 5.73 -0.61 -5.49
N TYR A 18 6.14 -1.78 -4.99
CA TYR A 18 5.27 -2.96 -4.87
C TYR A 18 4.19 -2.80 -3.80
N PHE A 19 4.37 -1.88 -2.84
CA PHE A 19 3.40 -1.54 -1.79
C PHE A 19 2.60 -0.28 -2.13
N MET A 20 3.19 0.68 -2.84
CA MET A 20 2.57 1.98 -3.11
C MET A 20 1.28 1.87 -3.93
N HIS A 21 1.18 0.90 -4.81
CA HIS A 21 0.04 0.71 -5.71
C HIS A 21 -1.10 -0.13 -5.11
N LYS A 22 -0.94 -0.63 -3.87
CA LYS A 22 -1.98 -1.39 -3.17
C LYS A 22 -2.97 -0.46 -2.45
N ASP A 23 -4.13 -1.00 -2.09
CA ASP A 23 -5.23 -0.25 -1.47
C ASP A 23 -4.85 0.39 -0.13
N LYS A 24 -5.64 1.39 0.25
CA LYS A 24 -5.54 2.11 1.52
C LYS A 24 -6.89 2.14 2.21
N VAL A 25 -6.87 2.09 3.54
CA VAL A 25 -8.07 2.29 4.36
C VAL A 25 -7.89 3.56 5.18
N TYR A 26 -8.97 4.33 5.23
CA TYR A 26 -9.03 5.59 5.96
C TYR A 26 -10.26 5.62 6.85
N VAL A 27 -10.12 6.27 7.99
CA VAL A 27 -11.23 6.80 8.78
C VAL A 27 -11.14 8.31 8.71
N GLY A 28 -12.26 8.98 8.48
CA GLY A 28 -12.28 10.43 8.34
C GLY A 28 -13.60 11.04 8.81
N ILE A 29 -13.57 12.36 9.04
CA ILE A 29 -14.75 13.15 9.35
C ILE A 29 -15.03 14.06 8.15
N MET A 30 -16.25 13.95 7.62
CA MET A 30 -16.81 14.84 6.61
C MET A 30 -17.82 15.74 7.29
N ARG A 31 -17.68 17.06 7.13
CA ARG A 31 -18.64 18.04 7.63
C ARG A 31 -19.57 18.48 6.51
N LEU A 32 -20.88 18.28 6.73
CA LEU A 32 -21.95 18.76 5.88
C LEU A 32 -22.19 20.26 6.14
N HIS A 33 -22.49 21.02 5.09
CA HIS A 33 -22.81 22.45 5.25
C HIS A 33 -24.26 22.69 5.60
N LYS A 34 -25.15 21.75 5.26
CA LYS A 34 -26.59 21.80 5.52
C LYS A 34 -27.02 20.56 6.28
N ASP A 35 -28.18 20.65 6.91
CA ASP A 35 -28.84 19.48 7.45
C ASP A 35 -29.42 18.65 6.30
N VAL A 36 -29.19 17.35 6.32
CA VAL A 36 -29.61 16.40 5.29
C VAL A 36 -30.25 15.17 5.96
N THR A 37 -31.09 14.46 5.22
CA THR A 37 -31.67 13.22 5.72
C THR A 37 -30.61 12.09 5.63
N ASP A 38 -30.71 11.09 6.51
CA ASP A 38 -29.84 9.90 6.46
C ASP A 38 -29.96 9.17 5.11
N SER A 39 -31.15 9.19 4.50
CA SER A 39 -31.41 8.59 3.20
C SER A 39 -30.62 9.28 2.09
N ASP A 40 -30.65 10.61 2.05
CA ASP A 40 -29.94 11.38 1.03
C ASP A 40 -28.44 11.25 1.19
N LEU A 41 -27.94 11.29 2.44
CA LEU A 41 -26.53 11.07 2.75
C LEU A 41 -26.05 9.68 2.27
N LYS A 42 -26.77 8.61 2.61
CA LYS A 42 -26.46 7.25 2.17
C LYS A 42 -26.48 7.13 0.66
N LYS A 43 -27.43 7.77 -0.03
CA LYS A 43 -27.52 7.78 -1.49
C LYS A 43 -26.32 8.48 -2.11
N ALA A 44 -25.96 9.69 -1.62
CA ALA A 44 -24.82 10.44 -2.11
C ALA A 44 -23.48 9.74 -1.84
N MET A 45 -23.30 9.10 -0.70
CA MET A 45 -22.10 8.30 -0.43
C MET A 45 -22.03 7.06 -1.32
N LYS A 46 -23.15 6.40 -1.60
CA LYS A 46 -23.20 5.25 -2.49
C LYS A 46 -22.85 5.63 -3.94
N SER A 47 -23.21 6.84 -4.41
CA SER A 47 -22.82 7.32 -5.75
C SER A 47 -21.29 7.42 -5.92
N GLN A 48 -20.56 7.59 -4.83
CA GLN A 48 -19.10 7.67 -4.79
C GLN A 48 -18.42 6.31 -4.50
N THR A 49 -19.16 5.19 -4.57
CA THR A 49 -18.64 3.84 -4.40
C THR A 49 -18.49 3.16 -5.77
N GLY A 50 -17.49 2.30 -5.92
CA GLY A 50 -17.14 1.66 -7.21
C GLY A 50 -16.16 2.48 -8.01
N LYS A 51 -16.25 2.42 -9.33
CA LYS A 51 -15.35 3.17 -10.24
C LYS A 51 -15.82 4.62 -10.35
N ILE A 52 -14.95 5.53 -9.95
CA ILE A 52 -15.18 6.98 -10.01
C ILE A 52 -14.09 7.66 -10.85
N THR A 53 -14.44 8.79 -11.48
CA THR A 53 -13.46 9.62 -12.18
C THR A 53 -13.06 10.79 -11.30
N GLN A 54 -11.77 10.96 -11.08
CA GLN A 54 -11.24 12.05 -10.26
C GLN A 54 -10.22 12.87 -11.02
N LEU A 55 -10.30 14.19 -10.87
CA LEU A 55 -9.26 15.13 -11.26
C LEU A 55 -8.41 15.46 -10.02
N PRO A 56 -7.08 15.26 -10.04
CA PRO A 56 -6.21 15.60 -8.92
C PRO A 56 -6.37 17.06 -8.48
N PRO A 57 -6.23 17.36 -7.18
CA PRO A 57 -6.25 18.72 -6.67
C PRO A 57 -5.18 19.61 -7.31
N LEU A 58 -5.39 20.92 -7.37
CA LEU A 58 -4.43 21.88 -7.95
C LEU A 58 -3.03 21.82 -7.33
N ARG A 59 -2.96 21.57 -6.02
CA ARG A 59 -1.68 21.46 -5.27
C ARG A 59 -1.15 20.02 -5.19
N SER A 60 -1.44 19.20 -6.19
CA SER A 60 -0.92 17.82 -6.26
C SER A 60 0.38 17.79 -7.06
N SER A 61 1.35 16.96 -6.65
CA SER A 61 2.62 16.74 -7.36
C SER A 61 2.49 15.92 -8.64
N VAL A 62 1.29 15.39 -8.95
CA VAL A 62 1.05 14.58 -10.14
C VAL A 62 0.43 15.40 -11.26
N LYS A 63 0.70 15.00 -12.53
CA LYS A 63 0.07 15.62 -13.72
C LYS A 63 -1.46 15.65 -13.55
N ARG A 64 -2.03 16.84 -13.76
CA ARG A 64 -3.47 17.07 -13.66
C ARG A 64 -4.19 16.51 -14.89
N ALA A 65 -4.65 15.28 -14.78
CA ALA A 65 -5.47 14.59 -15.78
C ALA A 65 -6.51 13.75 -15.06
N GLU A 66 -7.66 13.57 -15.67
CA GLU A 66 -8.70 12.69 -15.15
C GLU A 66 -8.16 11.25 -15.03
N ARG A 67 -8.52 10.61 -13.92
CA ARG A 67 -8.10 9.25 -13.61
C ARG A 67 -9.27 8.47 -13.04
N ILE A 68 -9.48 7.29 -13.57
CA ILE A 68 -10.42 6.34 -12.97
C ILE A 68 -9.77 5.77 -11.72
N ARG A 69 -10.53 5.76 -10.61
CA ARG A 69 -10.15 5.16 -9.33
C ARG A 69 -11.29 4.32 -8.81
N GLU A 70 -10.97 3.35 -7.99
CA GLU A 70 -11.96 2.47 -7.38
C GLU A 70 -12.08 2.78 -5.88
N VAL A 71 -13.31 3.02 -5.46
CA VAL A 71 -13.71 3.13 -4.05
C VAL A 71 -14.40 1.82 -3.70
N LYS A 72 -13.70 0.93 -3.00
CA LYS A 72 -14.19 -0.41 -2.66
C LYS A 72 -15.23 -0.37 -1.56
N LYS A 73 -15.05 0.56 -0.62
CA LYS A 73 -15.92 0.74 0.53
C LYS A 73 -15.97 2.22 0.92
N PHE A 74 -17.19 2.71 1.23
CA PHE A 74 -17.40 4.06 1.75
C PHE A 74 -18.62 4.06 2.65
N ASP A 75 -18.39 3.78 3.93
CA ASP A 75 -19.44 3.52 4.91
C ASP A 75 -19.48 4.59 5.99
N ILE A 76 -20.69 4.87 6.45
CA ILE A 76 -20.94 5.70 7.64
C ILE A 76 -20.65 4.84 8.87
N ILE A 77 -19.84 5.36 9.79
CA ILE A 77 -19.64 4.78 11.12
C ILE A 77 -20.59 5.44 12.12
N GLU A 78 -20.65 6.78 12.09
CA GLU A 78 -21.41 7.59 13.03
C GLU A 78 -21.81 8.90 12.40
N ILE A 79 -22.95 9.47 12.84
CA ILE A 79 -23.40 10.82 12.47
C ILE A 79 -23.62 11.61 13.75
N ALA A 80 -22.93 12.73 13.89
CA ALA A 80 -23.04 13.65 15.00
C ALA A 80 -23.38 15.07 14.47
N GLY A 81 -24.66 15.40 14.41
CA GLY A 81 -25.13 16.64 13.77
C GLY A 81 -24.73 16.69 12.29
N LYS A 82 -23.86 17.64 11.92
CA LYS A 82 -23.35 17.79 10.55
C LYS A 82 -22.04 17.04 10.31
N ASP A 83 -21.48 16.38 11.30
CA ASP A 83 -20.26 15.62 11.18
C ASP A 83 -20.54 14.15 10.94
N VAL A 84 -20.00 13.62 9.86
CA VAL A 84 -20.15 12.23 9.44
C VAL A 84 -18.80 11.55 9.58
N LEU A 85 -18.68 10.65 10.54
CA LEU A 85 -17.55 9.75 10.67
C LEU A 85 -17.71 8.62 9.65
N PHE A 86 -16.73 8.42 8.79
CA PHE A 86 -16.77 7.42 7.73
C PHE A 86 -15.54 6.54 7.69
N LEU A 87 -15.71 5.34 7.13
CA LEU A 87 -14.62 4.46 6.70
C LEU A 87 -14.60 4.40 5.18
N ALA A 88 -13.41 4.55 4.60
CA ALA A 88 -13.20 4.42 3.15
C ALA A 88 -12.06 3.44 2.85
N GLU A 89 -12.35 2.42 2.04
CA GLU A 89 -11.31 1.56 1.43
C GLU A 89 -11.23 1.88 -0.06
N VAL A 90 -10.03 2.29 -0.52
CA VAL A 90 -9.85 2.87 -1.84
C VAL A 90 -8.58 2.38 -2.52
N GLN A 91 -8.63 2.35 -3.84
CA GLN A 91 -7.45 2.15 -4.67
C GLN A 91 -6.39 3.23 -4.42
N ALA A 92 -5.12 2.85 -4.56
CA ALA A 92 -4.01 3.79 -4.46
C ALA A 92 -4.17 5.01 -5.36
N GLY A 93 -3.84 6.18 -4.82
CA GLY A 93 -3.94 7.45 -5.54
C GLY A 93 -5.35 8.03 -5.62
N THR A 94 -6.32 7.48 -4.87
CA THR A 94 -7.64 8.08 -4.68
C THR A 94 -7.55 9.23 -3.68
N TYR A 95 -8.17 10.36 -4.02
CA TYR A 95 -8.20 11.57 -3.17
C TYR A 95 -9.49 11.60 -2.34
N ILE A 96 -9.40 11.24 -1.07
CA ILE A 96 -10.56 11.21 -0.14
C ILE A 96 -11.21 12.60 -0.03
N ARG A 97 -10.43 13.68 0.00
CA ARG A 97 -10.95 15.04 0.00
C ARG A 97 -11.89 15.28 -1.19
N ARG A 98 -11.53 14.78 -2.38
CA ARG A 98 -12.38 14.93 -3.57
C ARG A 98 -13.66 14.11 -3.47
N ILE A 99 -13.63 12.95 -2.83
CA ILE A 99 -14.84 12.16 -2.57
C ILE A 99 -15.79 12.96 -1.69
N CYS A 100 -15.30 13.55 -0.60
CA CYS A 100 -16.13 14.39 0.28
C CYS A 100 -16.70 15.62 -0.46
N ASP A 101 -15.89 16.27 -1.31
CA ASP A 101 -16.35 17.39 -2.14
C ASP A 101 -17.47 16.97 -3.11
N GLU A 102 -17.35 15.78 -3.76
CA GLU A 102 -18.36 15.29 -4.70
C GLU A 102 -19.66 14.90 -3.98
N VAL A 103 -19.59 14.23 -2.82
CA VAL A 103 -20.77 14.00 -1.94
C VAL A 103 -21.43 15.32 -1.59
N GLY A 104 -20.62 16.33 -1.26
CA GLY A 104 -21.13 17.68 -0.93
C GLY A 104 -21.89 18.36 -2.07
N LYS A 105 -21.50 18.14 -3.33
CA LYS A 105 -22.24 18.70 -4.48
C LYS A 105 -23.69 18.23 -4.54
N GLU A 106 -23.94 16.99 -4.19
CA GLU A 106 -25.29 16.40 -4.15
C GLU A 106 -26.11 16.91 -2.95
N LEU A 107 -25.43 17.30 -1.84
CA LEU A 107 -26.06 17.61 -0.54
C LEU A 107 -26.03 19.10 -0.18
N GLY A 108 -25.64 19.97 -1.10
CA GLY A 108 -25.57 21.42 -0.87
C GLY A 108 -24.30 21.87 -0.13
N GLY A 109 -23.27 21.05 -0.12
CA GLY A 109 -21.92 21.33 0.35
C GLY A 109 -21.44 20.37 1.44
N ALA A 110 -20.20 19.90 1.30
CA ALA A 110 -19.47 19.17 2.33
C ALA A 110 -17.97 19.35 2.12
N HIS A 111 -17.21 19.11 3.17
CA HIS A 111 -15.74 19.07 3.09
C HIS A 111 -15.16 18.07 4.08
N MET A 112 -13.97 17.56 3.77
CA MET A 112 -13.22 16.72 4.67
C MET A 112 -12.63 17.55 5.81
N LEU A 113 -13.02 17.25 7.04
CA LEU A 113 -12.53 17.93 8.25
C LEU A 113 -11.24 17.26 8.73
N GLU A 114 -11.29 15.95 8.96
CA GLU A 114 -10.14 15.15 9.41
C GLU A 114 -10.01 13.87 8.60
N LEU A 115 -8.78 13.34 8.57
CA LEU A 115 -8.47 12.07 7.90
C LEU A 115 -7.31 11.35 8.58
N ARG A 116 -7.51 10.07 8.85
CA ARG A 116 -6.52 9.15 9.41
C ARG A 116 -6.43 7.90 8.55
N ARG A 117 -5.23 7.56 8.08
CA ARG A 117 -5.00 6.33 7.34
C ARG A 117 -4.74 5.17 8.31
N THR A 118 -5.66 4.23 8.38
CA THR A 118 -5.57 3.06 9.28
C THR A 118 -4.86 1.87 8.65
N ARG A 119 -4.82 1.80 7.29
CA ARG A 119 -4.07 0.77 6.57
C ARG A 119 -3.45 1.34 5.28
N ALA A 120 -2.20 0.97 5.02
CA ALA A 120 -1.48 1.27 3.79
C ALA A 120 -0.90 -0.02 3.22
N SER A 121 -1.51 -0.59 2.17
CA SER A 121 -1.17 -1.94 1.66
C SER A 121 -1.38 -3.01 2.75
N ILE A 122 -0.32 -3.70 3.13
CA ILE A 122 -0.27 -4.73 4.18
C ILE A 122 0.02 -4.17 5.58
N PHE A 123 0.32 -2.89 5.69
CA PHE A 123 0.73 -2.25 6.94
C PHE A 123 -0.49 -1.65 7.64
N GLU A 124 -0.77 -2.11 8.85
CA GLU A 124 -1.91 -1.70 9.67
C GLU A 124 -1.46 -0.82 10.82
N GLU A 125 -2.36 0.04 11.27
CA GLU A 125 -2.11 0.94 12.39
C GLU A 125 -1.86 0.18 13.69
N SER A 126 -2.56 -0.93 13.91
CA SER A 126 -2.42 -1.80 15.09
C SER A 126 -1.00 -2.34 15.31
N THR A 127 -0.21 -2.44 14.24
CA THR A 127 1.18 -2.92 14.27
C THR A 127 2.21 -1.80 14.09
N SER A 128 1.76 -0.55 14.01
CA SER A 128 2.64 0.60 13.83
C SER A 128 3.32 1.00 15.14
N VAL A 129 4.55 1.48 15.04
CA VAL A 129 5.28 2.09 16.16
C VAL A 129 5.27 3.61 16.02
N ASN A 130 5.25 4.32 17.12
CA ASN A 130 5.37 5.77 17.10
C ASN A 130 6.85 6.20 17.11
N LEU A 131 7.10 7.48 16.83
CA LEU A 131 8.47 8.00 16.74
C LEU A 131 9.26 7.88 18.05
N TYR A 132 8.61 7.99 19.20
CA TYR A 132 9.26 7.83 20.50
C TYR A 132 9.73 6.40 20.76
N GLN A 133 8.91 5.41 20.37
CA GLN A 133 9.29 4.01 20.46
C GLN A 133 10.47 3.70 19.54
N PHE A 134 10.47 4.28 18.34
CA PHE A 134 11.57 4.12 17.38
C PHE A 134 12.85 4.79 17.89
N GLU A 135 12.78 6.00 18.43
CA GLU A 135 13.90 6.73 19.02
C GLU A 135 14.55 5.93 20.14
N LYS A 136 13.74 5.42 21.09
CA LYS A 136 14.21 4.56 22.18
C LYS A 136 14.92 3.31 21.65
N ALA A 137 14.36 2.67 20.63
CA ALA A 137 14.98 1.49 20.02
C ALA A 137 16.33 1.80 19.37
N LEU A 138 16.49 2.98 18.78
CA LEU A 138 17.76 3.44 18.22
C LEU A 138 18.79 3.77 19.30
N GLU A 139 18.39 4.34 20.42
CA GLU A 139 19.28 4.60 21.55
C GLU A 139 19.82 3.30 22.13
N GLU A 140 18.96 2.31 22.37
CA GLU A 140 19.39 1.00 22.83
C GLU A 140 20.34 0.32 21.85
N TYR A 141 20.04 0.40 20.55
CA TYR A 141 20.90 -0.14 19.49
C TYR A 141 22.31 0.49 19.51
N LYS A 142 22.39 1.83 19.67
CA LYS A 142 23.69 2.54 19.79
C LYS A 142 24.49 2.08 21.02
N ASN A 143 23.81 1.66 22.09
CA ASN A 143 24.41 1.10 23.29
C ASN A 143 24.70 -0.40 23.21
N GLY A 144 24.58 -1.01 22.02
CA GLY A 144 24.89 -2.42 21.76
C GLY A 144 23.72 -3.39 21.99
N ASN A 145 22.53 -2.92 22.33
CA ASN A 145 21.33 -3.76 22.48
C ASN A 145 20.41 -3.62 21.25
N GLU A 146 20.44 -4.62 20.37
CA GLU A 146 19.67 -4.62 19.13
C GLU A 146 18.27 -5.24 19.23
N ILE A 147 17.89 -5.78 20.40
CA ILE A 147 16.66 -6.58 20.58
C ILE A 147 15.42 -5.75 20.26
N LEU A 148 15.32 -4.56 20.85
CA LEU A 148 14.15 -3.69 20.67
C LEU A 148 14.02 -3.21 19.22
N LEU A 149 15.13 -2.80 18.59
CA LEU A 149 15.10 -2.37 17.18
C LEU A 149 14.69 -3.51 16.26
N LYS A 150 15.24 -4.71 16.45
CA LYS A 150 14.85 -5.90 15.66
C LYS A 150 13.37 -6.27 15.86
N SER A 151 12.80 -6.05 17.04
CA SER A 151 11.39 -6.39 17.32
C SER A 151 10.40 -5.48 16.60
N ILE A 152 10.78 -4.24 16.27
CA ILE A 152 9.91 -3.25 15.61
C ILE A 152 10.15 -3.16 14.10
N LEU A 153 11.29 -3.67 13.61
CA LEU A 153 11.56 -3.75 12.17
C LEU A 153 10.84 -4.93 11.54
N ILE A 154 10.18 -4.67 10.40
CA ILE A 154 9.48 -5.71 9.64
C ILE A 154 10.43 -6.20 8.53
N PRO A 155 10.83 -7.48 8.51
CA PRO A 155 11.69 -8.03 7.48
C PRO A 155 11.06 -7.95 6.08
N ALA A 156 11.86 -7.62 5.06
CA ALA A 156 11.41 -7.52 3.67
C ALA A 156 10.79 -8.83 3.18
N GLU A 157 11.32 -9.97 3.62
CA GLU A 157 10.84 -11.31 3.30
C GLU A 157 9.37 -11.50 3.67
N SER A 158 9.00 -11.10 4.90
CA SER A 158 7.62 -11.22 5.39
C SER A 158 6.66 -10.26 4.69
N CYS A 159 7.15 -9.11 4.26
CA CYS A 159 6.35 -8.12 3.53
C CYS A 159 6.07 -8.57 2.10
N ILE A 160 7.09 -9.02 1.39
CA ILE A 160 6.99 -9.40 -0.03
C ILE A 160 6.05 -10.59 -0.23
N LEU A 161 6.11 -11.58 0.67
CA LEU A 161 5.24 -12.76 0.62
C LEU A 161 3.73 -12.43 0.73
N LYS A 162 3.38 -11.25 1.25
CA LYS A 162 1.98 -10.80 1.36
C LYS A 162 1.46 -10.08 0.10
N VAL A 163 2.33 -9.71 -0.82
CA VAL A 163 1.94 -8.87 -1.99
C VAL A 163 2.21 -9.51 -3.33
N MET A 164 3.04 -10.55 -3.39
CA MET A 164 3.34 -11.27 -4.63
C MET A 164 3.64 -12.76 -4.37
N PRO A 165 3.45 -13.62 -5.38
CA PRO A 165 3.75 -15.04 -5.28
C PRO A 165 5.25 -15.30 -5.11
N LYS A 166 5.56 -16.43 -4.46
CA LYS A 166 6.90 -16.91 -4.21
C LYS A 166 7.28 -17.99 -5.23
N VAL A 167 8.54 -17.97 -5.66
CA VAL A 167 9.17 -19.05 -6.42
C VAL A 167 10.49 -19.44 -5.73
N ASN A 168 10.68 -20.72 -5.48
CA ASN A 168 11.94 -21.22 -4.91
C ASN A 168 12.91 -21.65 -6.02
N ILE A 169 14.18 -21.29 -5.84
CA ILE A 169 15.27 -21.68 -6.75
C ILE A 169 16.23 -22.65 -6.07
N LYS A 170 17.01 -23.35 -6.91
CA LYS A 170 18.10 -24.22 -6.47
C LYS A 170 19.23 -23.39 -5.87
N GLU A 171 19.93 -23.94 -4.90
CA GLU A 171 21.09 -23.32 -4.26
C GLU A 171 22.18 -22.96 -5.28
N SER A 172 22.43 -23.83 -6.25
CA SER A 172 23.41 -23.61 -7.33
C SER A 172 23.17 -22.35 -8.17
N SER A 173 21.94 -21.86 -8.21
CA SER A 173 21.54 -20.70 -9.01
C SER A 173 21.62 -19.37 -8.25
N ILE A 174 21.78 -19.39 -6.92
CA ILE A 174 21.79 -18.19 -6.06
C ILE A 174 22.85 -17.18 -6.51
N LYS A 175 24.12 -17.64 -6.65
CA LYS A 175 25.24 -16.78 -7.00
C LYS A 175 25.02 -16.06 -8.33
N GLN A 176 24.48 -16.76 -9.32
CA GLN A 176 24.21 -16.20 -10.64
C GLN A 176 23.09 -15.16 -10.57
N LEU A 177 22.00 -15.47 -9.86
CA LEU A 177 20.85 -14.57 -9.71
C LEU A 177 21.24 -13.27 -8.98
N LEU A 178 22.05 -13.36 -7.92
CA LEU A 178 22.57 -12.20 -7.19
C LEU A 178 23.46 -11.28 -8.04
N THR A 179 24.05 -11.77 -9.13
CA THR A 179 24.76 -10.95 -10.11
C THR A 179 23.86 -10.35 -11.19
N GLY A 180 22.53 -10.52 -11.09
CA GLY A 180 21.55 -9.98 -12.02
C GLY A 180 21.32 -10.82 -13.28
N LYS A 181 21.76 -12.08 -13.29
CA LYS A 181 21.48 -12.98 -14.41
C LYS A 181 19.98 -13.34 -14.49
N PRO A 182 19.45 -13.58 -15.70
CA PRO A 182 18.07 -14.02 -15.89
C PRO A 182 17.86 -15.41 -15.27
N LEU A 183 16.61 -15.72 -14.95
CA LEU A 183 16.16 -17.01 -14.43
C LEU A 183 15.90 -17.97 -15.59
N MET A 184 16.52 -19.14 -15.54
CA MET A 184 16.37 -20.19 -16.55
C MET A 184 15.47 -21.32 -16.04
N LYS A 185 14.96 -22.17 -16.94
CA LYS A 185 14.13 -23.34 -16.57
C LYS A 185 14.82 -24.32 -15.63
N THR A 186 16.13 -24.40 -15.72
CA THR A 186 16.96 -25.28 -14.87
C THR A 186 17.13 -24.80 -13.45
N ASP A 187 16.86 -23.52 -13.17
CA ASP A 187 17.14 -22.87 -11.90
C ASP A 187 15.99 -23.06 -10.88
N ILE A 188 14.77 -23.25 -11.36
CA ILE A 188 13.58 -23.35 -10.50
C ILE A 188 13.35 -24.77 -9.99
N ILE A 189 12.71 -24.88 -8.83
CA ILE A 189 12.28 -26.14 -8.23
C ILE A 189 10.81 -26.43 -8.57
N GLU A 190 10.01 -25.38 -8.76
CA GLU A 190 8.57 -25.43 -8.94
C GLU A 190 8.12 -24.65 -10.20
N LYS A 191 6.84 -24.76 -10.57
CA LYS A 191 6.30 -24.02 -11.71
C LYS A 191 6.20 -22.52 -11.40
N LEU A 192 6.34 -21.68 -12.45
CA LEU A 192 6.10 -20.25 -12.31
C LEU A 192 4.62 -19.97 -11.97
N PRO A 193 4.36 -18.92 -11.17
CA PRO A 193 3.00 -18.47 -10.88
C PRO A 193 2.32 -17.91 -12.14
N LEU A 194 1.03 -17.60 -12.06
CA LEU A 194 0.28 -16.99 -13.17
C LEU A 194 0.68 -15.51 -13.37
N GLU A 195 1.00 -14.83 -12.28
CA GLU A 195 1.38 -13.41 -12.26
C GLU A 195 2.69 -13.18 -13.01
N ASP A 196 2.81 -12.01 -13.64
CA ASP A 196 4.01 -11.63 -14.41
C ASP A 196 5.21 -11.30 -13.52
N ILE A 197 4.94 -10.78 -12.32
CA ILE A 197 5.95 -10.37 -11.33
C ILE A 197 5.84 -11.28 -10.11
N PHE A 198 6.98 -11.81 -9.67
CA PHE A 198 7.05 -12.73 -8.53
C PHE A 198 8.36 -12.57 -7.76
N ALA A 199 8.32 -12.97 -6.49
CA ALA A 199 9.47 -12.96 -5.62
C ALA A 199 10.23 -14.30 -5.70
N VAL A 200 11.54 -14.23 -5.76
CA VAL A 200 12.42 -15.40 -5.78
C VAL A 200 13.08 -15.58 -4.44
N PHE A 201 13.00 -16.80 -3.95
CA PHE A 201 13.54 -17.24 -2.68
C PHE A 201 14.44 -18.45 -2.84
N HIS A 202 15.32 -18.63 -1.88
CA HIS A 202 15.91 -19.93 -1.54
C HIS A 202 15.59 -20.19 -0.08
N GLU A 203 14.79 -21.22 0.18
CA GLU A 203 14.21 -21.49 1.51
C GLU A 203 13.44 -20.28 2.06
N SER A 204 13.94 -19.67 3.16
CA SER A 204 13.36 -18.47 3.78
C SER A 204 13.99 -17.15 3.31
N LYS A 205 15.11 -17.21 2.57
CA LYS A 205 15.87 -16.04 2.16
C LYS A 205 15.30 -15.43 0.87
N PHE A 206 14.88 -14.20 0.94
CA PHE A 206 14.49 -13.40 -0.23
C PHE A 206 15.72 -12.99 -1.04
N LEU A 207 15.69 -13.19 -2.36
CA LEU A 207 16.82 -12.95 -3.25
C LEU A 207 16.53 -11.87 -4.29
N ALA A 208 15.36 -11.91 -4.92
CA ALA A 208 15.06 -11.03 -6.04
C ALA A 208 13.56 -10.88 -6.28
N ILE A 209 13.18 -9.85 -7.02
CA ILE A 209 11.90 -9.77 -7.72
C ILE A 209 12.18 -9.92 -9.21
N MET A 210 11.42 -10.80 -9.85
CA MET A 210 11.59 -11.15 -11.24
C MET A 210 10.32 -10.85 -12.02
N LYS A 211 10.49 -10.47 -13.28
CA LYS A 211 9.40 -10.33 -14.26
C LYS A 211 9.54 -11.40 -15.33
N LYS A 212 8.42 -12.05 -15.67
CA LYS A 212 8.40 -13.05 -16.76
C LYS A 212 8.96 -12.48 -18.06
N SER A 213 9.62 -13.33 -18.80
CA SER A 213 10.17 -13.03 -20.13
C SER A 213 9.45 -13.84 -21.20
N GLU A 214 9.28 -13.25 -22.37
CA GLU A 214 8.78 -13.93 -23.57
C GLU A 214 9.90 -14.61 -24.38
N GLU A 215 11.14 -14.48 -23.95
CA GLU A 215 12.31 -15.04 -24.62
C GLU A 215 12.39 -16.56 -24.45
N LYS A 216 12.80 -17.27 -25.52
CA LYS A 216 12.67 -18.73 -25.63
C LYS A 216 13.25 -19.54 -24.47
N ASP A 217 14.40 -19.17 -23.91
CA ASP A 217 15.09 -19.95 -22.88
C ASP A 217 15.14 -19.23 -21.53
N ILE A 218 14.66 -18.00 -21.46
CA ILE A 218 14.64 -17.16 -20.27
C ILE A 218 13.23 -17.17 -19.68
N LEU A 219 13.10 -17.65 -18.44
CA LEU A 219 11.82 -17.62 -17.75
C LEU A 219 11.45 -16.24 -17.22
N ALA A 220 12.45 -15.53 -16.68
CA ALA A 220 12.23 -14.20 -16.11
C ALA A 220 13.53 -13.39 -16.05
N ARG A 221 13.38 -12.07 -16.04
CA ARG A 221 14.47 -11.12 -15.85
C ARG A 221 14.34 -10.40 -14.50
N PRO A 222 15.45 -10.07 -13.84
CA PRO A 222 15.40 -9.38 -12.56
C PRO A 222 14.96 -7.93 -12.73
N GLU A 223 13.95 -7.52 -11.95
CA GLU A 223 13.60 -6.11 -11.71
C GLU A 223 14.34 -5.57 -10.49
N PHE A 224 14.50 -6.42 -9.48
CA PHE A 224 15.20 -6.11 -8.25
C PHE A 224 16.00 -7.32 -7.76
N VAL A 225 17.22 -7.09 -7.30
CA VAL A 225 18.08 -8.09 -6.65
C VAL A 225 18.52 -7.55 -5.29
N LEU A 226 18.37 -8.39 -4.26
CA LEU A 226 18.80 -8.07 -2.89
C LEU A 226 20.26 -8.54 -2.69
N ASN A 227 21.20 -7.75 -3.15
CA ASN A 227 22.67 -8.00 -3.03
C ASN A 227 23.36 -6.99 -2.12
#